data_057606fe443dddf236a012a7a6f413fe
#
_entry.id   057606fe443dddf236a012a7a6f413fe
#
_cell.length_a   1.000
_cell.length_b   1.000
_cell.length_c   1.000
_cell.angle_alpha   90.00
_cell.angle_beta   90.00
_cell.angle_gamma   90.00
#
_symmetry.space_group_name_H-M   'P 1'
#
loop_
_entity.id
_entity.type
_entity.pdbx_description
1 polymer ?
#
loop_
_entity_poly.entity_id
_entity_poly.type
_entity_poly.pdbx_seq_one_letter_code
_entity_poly.pdbx_strand_id
1 'polypeptide(L)'
;MTCAWTHFLNVIPQRFRADTDRLGKQDLQELRLRTGKPPQLVTSSGTKWLNGDVTEEELRFVINMASRYSPWSAQTARNGYITAPGGHRIGISGEYADQAGSGCGYRKLSSLCIRVARDLPGIARRIPPDIRSCLLIGPPGSGKTTLLRDLIRRIREQLPQ
;
A
#
# COMPACT_ATOMS: atom_id res chain seq x y z
N MET A 1 9.33 -10.74 9.23
CA MET A 1 8.58 -9.69 8.50
C MET A 1 8.24 -10.23 7.13
N THR A 2 6.98 -10.38 6.81
CA THR A 2 6.52 -10.77 5.49
C THR A 2 5.97 -9.56 4.76
N CYS A 3 6.18 -9.49 3.46
CA CYS A 3 5.66 -8.44 2.58
C CYS A 3 5.36 -9.10 1.24
N ALA A 4 4.21 -8.80 0.67
CA ALA A 4 3.84 -9.23 -0.67
C ALA A 4 4.61 -8.42 -1.74
N TRP A 5 5.94 -8.49 -1.68
CA TRP A 5 6.85 -7.64 -2.44
C TRP A 5 6.70 -7.77 -3.96
N THR A 6 6.55 -9.00 -4.44
CA THR A 6 6.30 -9.24 -5.87
C THR A 6 5.02 -8.55 -6.35
N HIS A 7 3.96 -8.56 -5.53
CA HIS A 7 2.74 -7.83 -5.86
C HIS A 7 2.97 -6.32 -5.92
N PHE A 8 3.77 -5.77 -4.98
CA PHE A 8 4.17 -4.36 -5.02
C PHE A 8 4.90 -4.01 -6.31
N LEU A 9 5.92 -4.79 -6.68
CA LEU A 9 6.69 -4.56 -7.90
C LEU A 9 5.83 -4.68 -9.17
N ASN A 10 4.85 -5.58 -9.18
CA ASN A 10 3.95 -5.74 -10.33
C ASN A 10 2.98 -4.57 -10.53
N VAL A 11 2.67 -3.83 -9.47
CA VAL A 11 1.77 -2.67 -9.55
C VAL A 11 2.48 -1.43 -10.07
N ILE A 12 3.79 -1.30 -9.88
CA ILE A 12 4.55 -0.13 -10.32
C ILE A 12 5.05 -0.25 -11.76
N PRO A 13 5.28 0.87 -12.49
CA PRO A 13 5.83 0.86 -13.84
C PRO A 13 7.16 0.12 -13.93
N GLN A 14 7.36 -0.61 -15.04
CA GLN A 14 8.51 -1.50 -15.22
C GLN A 14 9.86 -0.81 -15.00
N ARG A 15 10.01 0.43 -15.49
CA ARG A 15 11.26 1.18 -15.39
C ARG A 15 11.69 1.51 -13.96
N PHE A 16 10.76 1.51 -13.00
CA PHE A 16 11.07 1.77 -11.58
C PHE A 16 11.36 0.50 -10.77
N ARG A 17 11.05 -0.69 -11.32
CA ARG A 17 11.12 -1.95 -10.58
C ARG A 17 12.51 -2.28 -10.12
N ALA A 18 13.51 -2.16 -10.99
CA ALA A 18 14.89 -2.54 -10.68
C ALA A 18 15.49 -1.71 -9.54
N ASP A 19 15.31 -0.39 -9.58
CA ASP A 19 15.84 0.50 -8.53
C ASP A 19 15.06 0.35 -7.23
N THR A 20 13.74 0.13 -7.32
CA THR A 20 12.89 -0.13 -6.16
C THR A 20 13.24 -1.46 -5.51
N ASP A 21 13.47 -2.50 -6.29
CA ASP A 21 13.85 -3.83 -5.79
C ASP A 21 15.25 -3.84 -5.16
N ARG A 22 16.19 -3.09 -5.73
CA ARG A 22 17.53 -2.90 -5.17
C ARG A 22 17.49 -2.25 -3.78
N LEU A 23 16.57 -1.31 -3.55
CA LEU A 23 16.35 -0.72 -2.23
C LEU A 23 15.73 -1.75 -1.27
N GLY A 24 14.85 -2.58 -1.77
CA GLY A 24 14.31 -3.73 -1.06
C GLY A 24 13.13 -3.43 -0.13
N LYS A 25 12.42 -4.50 0.18
CA LYS A 25 11.18 -4.48 0.99
C LYS A 25 11.36 -4.02 2.44
N GLN A 26 12.59 -4.07 2.96
CA GLN A 26 12.87 -3.71 4.35
C GLN A 26 12.97 -2.20 4.54
N ASP A 27 13.56 -1.50 3.57
CA ASP A 27 13.84 -0.07 3.67
C ASP A 27 12.73 0.79 3.09
N LEU A 28 12.14 0.40 1.96
CA LEU A 28 11.11 1.19 1.29
C LEU A 28 9.82 1.24 2.11
N GLN A 29 9.43 2.42 2.54
CA GLN A 29 8.15 2.67 3.21
C GLN A 29 7.06 3.10 2.23
N GLU A 30 7.44 3.96 1.26
CA GLU A 30 6.48 4.59 0.36
C GLU A 30 7.15 4.94 -0.98
N LEU A 31 6.45 4.72 -2.07
CA LEU A 31 6.79 5.26 -3.39
C LEU A 31 5.81 6.38 -3.72
N ARG A 32 6.34 7.57 -3.98
CA ARG A 32 5.55 8.73 -4.42
C ARG A 32 5.79 9.00 -5.88
N LEU A 33 4.72 9.05 -6.63
CA LEU A 33 4.70 9.37 -8.05
C LEU A 33 3.91 10.67 -8.25
N ARG A 34 4.50 11.65 -8.91
CA ARG A 34 3.85 12.93 -9.22
C ARG A 34 4.14 13.29 -10.69
N THR A 35 3.11 13.57 -11.44
CA THR A 35 3.23 13.95 -12.87
C THR A 35 4.21 15.11 -13.06
N GLY A 36 5.15 14.95 -13.99
CA GLY A 36 6.18 15.94 -14.32
C GLY A 36 7.24 16.11 -13.22
N LYS A 37 7.41 15.12 -12.34
CA LYS A 37 8.46 15.11 -11.31
C LYS A 37 9.11 13.74 -11.21
N PRO A 38 10.39 13.66 -10.81
CA PRO A 38 11.03 12.38 -10.53
C PRO A 38 10.33 11.59 -9.42
N PRO A 39 10.27 10.25 -9.53
CA PRO A 39 9.74 9.40 -8.47
C PRO A 39 10.56 9.51 -7.19
N GLN A 40 9.88 9.40 -6.04
CA GLN A 40 10.50 9.45 -4.71
C GLN A 40 10.33 8.11 -4.00
N LEU A 41 11.42 7.50 -3.60
CA LEU A 41 11.47 6.34 -2.71
C LEU A 41 11.69 6.83 -1.27
N VAL A 42 10.66 6.76 -0.44
CA VAL A 42 10.72 7.17 0.96
C VAL A 42 11.14 5.99 1.82
N THR A 43 12.18 6.19 2.62
CA THR A 43 12.74 5.20 3.56
C THR A 43 12.76 5.76 4.99
N SER A 44 13.12 4.94 5.97
CA SER A 44 13.35 5.41 7.34
C SER A 44 14.53 6.38 7.47
N SER A 45 15.51 6.30 6.55
CA SER A 45 16.72 7.13 6.54
C SER A 45 16.60 8.37 5.64
N GLY A 46 15.49 8.57 4.96
CA GLY A 46 15.25 9.71 4.08
C GLY A 46 14.62 9.36 2.75
N THR A 47 14.72 10.26 1.79
CA THR A 47 14.13 10.12 0.45
C THR A 47 15.21 9.96 -0.61
N LYS A 48 15.05 8.96 -1.47
CA LYS A 48 15.84 8.78 -2.69
C LYS A 48 14.99 9.13 -3.90
N TRP A 49 15.60 9.74 -4.89
CA TRP A 49 14.95 10.12 -6.15
C TRP A 49 15.39 9.17 -7.25
N LEU A 50 14.45 8.79 -8.12
CA LEU A 50 14.75 8.04 -9.33
C LEU A 50 14.87 8.98 -10.53
N ASN A 51 15.49 8.50 -11.60
CA ASN A 51 15.66 9.28 -12.82
C ASN A 51 14.38 9.35 -13.66
N GLY A 52 14.21 10.45 -14.36
CA GLY A 52 13.13 10.71 -15.31
C GLY A 52 11.80 11.07 -14.63
N ASP A 53 11.05 11.94 -15.30
CA ASP A 53 9.78 12.42 -14.78
C ASP A 53 8.65 11.40 -14.96
N VAL A 54 7.74 11.38 -14.02
CA VAL A 54 6.54 10.52 -14.05
C VAL A 54 5.53 11.09 -15.04
N THR A 55 4.96 10.23 -15.86
CA THR A 55 3.87 10.60 -16.78
C THR A 55 2.50 10.25 -16.18
N GLU A 56 1.43 10.86 -16.72
CA GLU A 56 0.08 10.53 -16.30
C GLU A 56 -0.31 9.09 -16.67
N GLU A 57 0.17 8.59 -17.81
CA GLU A 57 -0.04 7.21 -18.25
C GLU A 57 0.53 6.20 -17.23
N GLU A 58 1.67 6.53 -16.63
CA GLU A 58 2.25 5.69 -15.57
C GLU A 58 1.41 5.69 -14.31
N LEU A 59 0.81 6.81 -13.94
CA LEU A 59 -0.15 6.85 -12.82
C LEU A 59 -1.39 6.01 -13.14
N ARG A 60 -1.93 6.12 -14.36
CA ARG A 60 -3.06 5.30 -14.83
C ARG A 60 -2.71 3.82 -14.86
N PHE A 61 -1.50 3.47 -15.31
CA PHE A 61 -1.01 2.08 -15.25
C PHE A 61 -1.08 1.52 -13.82
N VAL A 62 -0.57 2.26 -12.83
CA VAL A 62 -0.60 1.83 -11.41
C VAL A 62 -2.02 1.58 -10.93
N ILE A 63 -2.96 2.50 -11.22
CA ILE A 63 -4.37 2.36 -10.83
C ILE A 63 -4.99 1.13 -11.49
N ASN A 64 -4.76 0.95 -12.80
CA ASN A 64 -5.30 -0.18 -13.54
C ASN A 64 -4.76 -1.52 -13.01
N MET A 65 -3.46 -1.59 -12.70
CA MET A 65 -2.87 -2.80 -12.12
C MET A 65 -3.40 -3.08 -10.71
N ALA A 66 -3.61 -2.04 -9.91
CA ALA A 66 -4.15 -2.17 -8.55
C ALA A 66 -5.61 -2.59 -8.54
N SER A 67 -6.42 -2.08 -9.51
CA SER A 67 -7.86 -2.33 -9.58
C SER A 67 -8.23 -3.67 -10.20
N ARG A 68 -7.35 -4.30 -10.98
CA ARG A 68 -7.61 -5.59 -11.67
C ARG A 68 -8.07 -6.72 -10.75
N TYR A 69 -7.79 -6.61 -9.47
CA TYR A 69 -7.99 -7.69 -8.50
C TYR A 69 -9.12 -7.44 -7.50
N SER A 70 -9.86 -6.33 -7.62
CA SER A 70 -10.95 -6.03 -6.69
C SER A 70 -12.10 -5.26 -7.34
N PRO A 71 -13.32 -5.84 -7.40
CA PRO A 71 -14.52 -5.14 -7.84
C PRO A 71 -14.87 -3.93 -6.95
N TRP A 72 -14.40 -3.91 -5.72
CA TRP A 72 -14.58 -2.81 -4.74
C TRP A 72 -13.63 -1.63 -4.98
N SER A 73 -12.63 -1.78 -5.84
CA SER A 73 -11.61 -0.74 -6.09
C SER A 73 -12.19 0.54 -6.68
N ALA A 74 -13.22 0.44 -7.52
CA ALA A 74 -13.88 1.62 -8.10
C ALA A 74 -14.58 2.47 -7.03
N GLN A 75 -15.15 1.83 -6.01
CA GLN A 75 -15.83 2.53 -4.92
C GLN A 75 -14.83 3.21 -3.96
N THR A 76 -13.71 2.55 -3.65
CA THR A 76 -12.67 3.14 -2.80
C THR A 76 -11.85 4.20 -3.53
N ALA A 77 -11.71 4.12 -4.86
CA ALA A 77 -11.07 5.15 -5.66
C ALA A 77 -11.78 6.52 -5.52
N ARG A 78 -13.11 6.52 -5.39
CA ARG A 78 -13.88 7.74 -5.08
C ARG A 78 -13.48 8.38 -3.76
N ASN A 79 -13.05 7.58 -2.79
CA ASN A 79 -12.58 8.06 -1.47
C ASN A 79 -11.09 8.45 -1.50
N GLY A 80 -10.46 8.55 -2.67
CA GLY A 80 -9.07 8.97 -2.83
C GLY A 80 -8.03 7.88 -2.52
N TYR A 81 -8.42 6.60 -2.49
CA TYR A 81 -7.47 5.50 -2.30
C TYR A 81 -7.93 4.18 -2.91
N ILE A 82 -6.95 3.30 -3.18
CA ILE A 82 -7.15 1.90 -3.59
C ILE A 82 -6.25 1.02 -2.72
N THR A 83 -6.73 -0.19 -2.42
CA THR A 83 -5.88 -1.24 -1.83
C THR A 83 -5.48 -2.22 -2.92
N ALA A 84 -4.20 -2.26 -3.24
CA ALA A 84 -3.63 -3.18 -4.22
C ALA A 84 -3.40 -4.58 -3.63
N PRO A 85 -3.20 -5.61 -4.49
CA PRO A 85 -2.83 -6.95 -4.05
C PRO A 85 -1.66 -6.94 -3.07
N GLY A 86 -1.72 -7.79 -2.05
CA GLY A 86 -0.76 -7.79 -0.96
C GLY A 86 -1.02 -6.74 0.13
N GLY A 87 -2.15 -6.02 0.05
CA GLY A 87 -2.56 -5.04 1.06
C GLY A 87 -1.86 -3.68 0.95
N HIS A 88 -1.11 -3.44 -0.13
CA HIS A 88 -0.45 -2.16 -0.39
C HIS A 88 -1.51 -1.07 -0.61
N ARG A 89 -1.36 0.05 0.07
CA ARG A 89 -2.32 1.15 0.00
C ARG A 89 -1.83 2.24 -0.94
N ILE A 90 -2.68 2.65 -1.88
CA ILE A 90 -2.40 3.68 -2.87
C ILE A 90 -3.33 4.85 -2.63
N GLY A 91 -2.80 5.96 -2.15
CA GLY A 91 -3.50 7.24 -2.11
C GLY A 91 -3.48 7.89 -3.49
N ILE A 92 -4.59 8.48 -3.90
CA ILE A 92 -4.78 9.08 -5.23
C ILE A 92 -5.08 10.56 -5.07
N SER A 93 -4.42 11.39 -5.88
CA SER A 93 -4.73 12.82 -6.00
C SER A 93 -4.91 13.18 -7.47
N GLY A 94 -5.91 13.99 -7.75
CA GLY A 94 -6.24 14.43 -9.12
C GLY A 94 -7.59 15.12 -9.19
N GLU A 95 -7.98 15.48 -10.39
CA GLU A 95 -9.31 16.04 -10.68
C GLU A 95 -10.31 14.89 -10.84
N TYR A 96 -11.30 14.83 -9.95
CA TYR A 96 -12.35 13.84 -10.01
C TYR A 96 -13.42 14.25 -11.03
N ALA A 97 -13.87 13.32 -11.87
CA ALA A 97 -14.99 13.54 -12.80
C ALA A 97 -16.24 12.83 -12.28
N ASP A 98 -17.30 13.59 -12.08
CA ASP A 98 -18.56 13.08 -11.54
C ASP A 98 -19.41 12.29 -12.57
N GLN A 99 -18.90 12.11 -13.80
CA GLN A 99 -19.62 11.42 -14.87
C GLN A 99 -19.27 9.93 -14.93
N ALA A 100 -20.31 9.10 -14.89
CA ALA A 100 -20.24 7.67 -15.15
C ALA A 100 -19.66 7.40 -16.55
N GLY A 101 -18.42 6.84 -16.60
CA GLY A 101 -17.80 6.44 -17.88
C GLY A 101 -16.28 6.40 -17.89
N SER A 102 -15.59 7.09 -17.04
CA SER A 102 -14.13 7.02 -16.96
C SER A 102 -13.70 6.07 -15.84
N GLY A 103 -13.28 4.87 -16.16
CA GLY A 103 -12.93 3.74 -15.30
C GLY A 103 -12.63 3.98 -13.80
N CYS A 104 -11.70 4.84 -13.43
CA CYS A 104 -11.39 5.13 -12.02
C CYS A 104 -12.05 6.41 -11.48
N GLY A 105 -12.86 7.12 -12.26
CA GLY A 105 -13.52 8.37 -11.84
C GLY A 105 -12.61 9.62 -11.82
N TYR A 106 -11.33 9.51 -12.14
CA TYR A 106 -10.43 10.65 -12.24
C TYR A 106 -10.25 11.10 -13.68
N ARG A 107 -10.59 12.36 -13.97
CA ARG A 107 -10.35 13.01 -15.26
C ARG A 107 -8.86 13.22 -15.49
N LYS A 108 -8.15 13.69 -14.48
CA LYS A 108 -6.71 13.97 -14.52
C LYS A 108 -6.06 13.47 -13.24
N LEU A 109 -5.00 12.70 -13.36
CA LEU A 109 -4.22 12.23 -12.24
C LEU A 109 -3.01 13.15 -12.02
N SER A 110 -2.82 13.62 -10.80
CA SER A 110 -1.67 14.46 -10.45
C SER A 110 -0.63 13.73 -9.62
N SER A 111 -1.02 12.84 -8.72
CA SER A 111 -0.06 12.06 -7.94
C SER A 111 -0.64 10.79 -7.33
N LEU A 112 0.26 9.83 -7.06
CA LEU A 112 -0.02 8.62 -6.28
C LEU A 112 1.00 8.48 -5.16
N CYS A 113 0.52 7.98 -4.01
CA CYS A 113 1.32 7.65 -2.85
C CYS A 113 1.10 6.16 -2.53
N ILE A 114 2.09 5.32 -2.83
CA ILE A 114 1.99 3.87 -2.71
C ILE A 114 2.74 3.43 -1.46
N ARG A 115 2.00 3.03 -0.42
CA ARG A 115 2.57 2.54 0.85
C ARG A 115 2.79 1.04 0.80
N VAL A 116 3.99 0.63 1.22
CA VAL A 116 4.35 -0.78 1.33
C VAL A 116 3.66 -1.39 2.55
N ALA A 117 2.76 -2.35 2.31
CA ALA A 117 2.18 -3.13 3.39
C ALA A 117 3.21 -4.14 3.91
N ARG A 118 3.34 -4.20 5.23
CA ARG A 118 4.20 -5.16 5.91
C ARG A 118 3.39 -5.89 6.97
N ASP A 119 3.65 -7.18 7.07
CA ASP A 119 3.17 -8.00 8.15
C ASP A 119 4.32 -8.37 9.08
N LEU A 120 4.09 -8.30 10.37
CA LEU A 120 5.06 -8.59 11.42
C LEU A 120 4.61 -9.80 12.24
N PRO A 121 4.76 -11.03 11.70
CA PRO A 121 4.40 -12.25 12.42
C PRO A 121 5.18 -12.36 13.72
N GLY A 122 4.46 -12.75 14.78
CA GLY A 122 5.04 -13.02 16.09
C GLY A 122 5.22 -11.80 16.99
N ILE A 123 4.78 -10.61 16.61
CA ILE A 123 4.80 -9.43 17.49
C ILE A 123 3.87 -9.61 18.71
N ALA A 124 2.81 -10.38 18.56
CA ALA A 124 1.86 -10.71 19.64
C ALA A 124 2.24 -11.96 20.44
N ARG A 125 3.44 -12.53 20.29
CA ARG A 125 3.82 -13.79 20.97
C ARG A 125 3.74 -13.71 22.51
N ARG A 126 3.95 -12.52 23.08
CA ARG A 126 3.88 -12.29 24.52
C ARG A 126 2.46 -12.15 25.08
N ILE A 127 1.46 -12.06 24.19
CA ILE A 127 0.06 -11.94 24.61
C ILE A 127 -0.52 -13.36 24.65
N PRO A 128 -1.15 -13.77 25.77
CA PRO A 128 -1.80 -15.07 25.87
C PRO A 128 -2.90 -15.21 24.81
N PRO A 129 -3.06 -16.38 24.17
CA PRO A 129 -4.05 -16.57 23.11
C PRO A 129 -5.49 -16.78 23.61
N ASP A 130 -5.67 -17.03 24.90
CA ASP A 130 -6.95 -17.29 25.56
C ASP A 130 -7.68 -16.02 26.03
N ILE A 131 -7.24 -14.85 25.54
CA ILE A 131 -7.87 -13.57 25.86
C ILE A 131 -9.31 -13.53 25.34
N ARG A 132 -10.26 -13.36 26.27
CA ARG A 132 -11.67 -13.20 25.95
C ARG A 132 -12.04 -11.77 25.53
N SER A 133 -11.41 -10.78 26.16
CA SER A 133 -11.59 -9.36 25.85
C SER A 133 -10.33 -8.59 26.17
N CYS A 134 -9.90 -7.70 25.28
CA CYS A 134 -8.76 -6.82 25.52
C CYS A 134 -8.95 -5.45 24.85
N LEU A 135 -8.34 -4.44 25.44
CA LEU A 135 -8.27 -3.09 24.93
C LEU A 135 -6.81 -2.71 24.68
N LEU A 136 -6.48 -2.35 23.42
CA LEU A 136 -5.13 -1.90 23.05
C LEU A 136 -5.07 -0.37 23.07
N ILE A 137 -4.35 0.18 24.03
CA ILE A 137 -4.17 1.63 24.21
C ILE A 137 -2.74 2.02 23.84
N GLY A 138 -2.58 3.15 23.18
CA GLY A 138 -1.29 3.73 22.84
C GLY A 138 -1.41 4.87 21.83
N PRO A 139 -0.35 5.67 21.65
CA PRO A 139 -0.36 6.81 20.72
C PRO A 139 -0.52 6.37 19.25
N PRO A 140 -0.88 7.27 18.35
CA PRO A 140 -0.84 7.03 16.90
C PRO A 140 0.53 6.48 16.48
N GLY A 141 0.56 5.50 15.56
CA GLY A 141 1.80 4.90 15.05
C GLY A 141 2.48 3.88 15.98
N SER A 142 1.98 3.63 17.20
CA SER A 142 2.60 2.69 18.17
C SER A 142 2.47 1.21 17.81
N GLY A 143 1.89 0.88 16.65
CA GLY A 143 1.77 -0.50 16.18
C GLY A 143 0.56 -1.27 16.69
N LYS A 144 -0.44 -0.61 17.32
CA LYS A 144 -1.66 -1.26 17.82
C LYS A 144 -2.35 -2.18 16.80
N THR A 145 -2.58 -1.67 15.60
CA THR A 145 -3.22 -2.42 14.51
C THR A 145 -2.35 -3.59 14.04
N THR A 146 -1.03 -3.42 14.02
CA THR A 146 -0.08 -4.49 13.68
C THR A 146 -0.13 -5.61 14.72
N LEU A 147 -0.15 -5.25 15.99
CA LEU A 147 -0.27 -6.18 17.10
C LEU A 147 -1.60 -6.94 17.05
N LEU A 148 -2.71 -6.23 16.81
CA LEU A 148 -4.04 -6.82 16.71
C LEU A 148 -4.14 -7.82 15.55
N ARG A 149 -3.58 -7.48 14.38
CA ARG A 149 -3.57 -8.41 13.22
C ARG A 149 -2.82 -9.71 13.53
N ASP A 150 -1.67 -9.62 14.18
CA ASP A 150 -0.90 -10.80 14.57
C ASP A 150 -1.62 -11.63 15.64
N LEU A 151 -2.28 -10.97 16.59
CA LEU A 151 -3.09 -11.65 17.62
C LEU A 151 -4.27 -12.40 17.00
N ILE A 152 -5.02 -11.77 16.09
CA ILE A 152 -6.14 -12.40 15.37
C ILE A 152 -5.65 -13.62 14.58
N ARG A 153 -4.51 -13.52 13.87
CA ARG A 153 -3.93 -14.65 13.15
C ARG A 153 -3.63 -15.81 14.10
N ARG A 154 -2.97 -15.57 15.24
CA ARG A 154 -2.63 -16.58 16.21
C ARG A 154 -3.86 -17.27 16.81
N ILE A 155 -4.90 -16.49 17.16
CA ILE A 155 -6.16 -17.05 17.64
C ILE A 155 -6.79 -17.94 16.57
N ARG A 156 -6.82 -17.49 15.31
CA ARG A 156 -7.36 -18.27 14.20
C ARG A 156 -6.61 -19.58 13.97
N GLU A 157 -5.28 -19.58 14.09
CA GLU A 157 -4.44 -20.77 13.92
C GLU A 157 -4.66 -21.81 15.03
N GLN A 158 -5.24 -21.41 16.18
CA GLN A 158 -5.54 -22.28 17.32
C GLN A 158 -7.00 -22.76 17.37
N LEU A 159 -7.88 -22.19 16.54
CA LEU A 159 -9.25 -22.68 16.44
C LEU A 159 -9.26 -24.03 15.69
N PRO A 160 -9.93 -25.06 16.23
CA PRO A 160 -10.10 -26.32 15.50
C PRO A 160 -10.86 -26.04 14.20
N GLN A 161 -10.39 -26.69 13.12
CA GLN A 161 -11.06 -26.65 11.80
C GLN A 161 -12.32 -27.48 11.84
#